data_639f7dc9398f2780c280dd5faeaf8bc5
#
_entry.id   639f7dc9398f2780c280dd5faeaf8bc5
#
_cell.length_a   1.000
_cell.length_b   1.000
_cell.length_c   1.000
_cell.angle_alpha   90.00
_cell.angle_beta   90.00
_cell.angle_gamma   90.00
#
_symmetry.space_group_name_H-M   'P 1'
#
loop_
_entity.id
_entity.type
_entity.pdbx_description
1 polymer ?
#
loop_
_entity_poly.entity_id
_entity_poly.type
_entity_poly.pdbx_seq_one_letter_code
_entity_poly.pdbx_strand_id
1 'polypeptide(L)'
;GAFCVTWFVYFGIGTWGSNKTVGWAWDITNFVWWIGIGHAGTLISAVLLLFRQKWRMAINRSAEAMTIFAVLCAAIFVTLHTGRPWLDYMLFPLPNQFGSLWPNFNSPLLWDVFAVSTYATVSIVFWYIGLIPDFAMVRDRAIKPSYKKAYSLLSFGWGGSARHWLRFEEVSLVLAGLSTPLVFSVHSIVSFDFATSVVPGWHTTIF
;
A
#
# COMPACT_ATOMS: atom_id res chain seq x y z
N GLY A 1 -21.38 -10.50 -5.89
CA GLY A 1 -20.37 -9.45 -5.72
C GLY A 1 -20.93 -8.06 -5.95
N ALA A 2 -21.02 -7.57 -7.22
CA ALA A 2 -21.42 -6.19 -7.52
C ALA A 2 -22.76 -5.77 -6.90
N PHE A 3 -23.78 -6.62 -6.98
CA PHE A 3 -25.08 -6.35 -6.35
C PHE A 3 -24.96 -6.10 -4.85
N CYS A 4 -24.19 -6.92 -4.13
CA CYS A 4 -24.03 -6.76 -2.68
C CYS A 4 -23.31 -5.45 -2.33
N VAL A 5 -22.31 -5.06 -3.13
CA VAL A 5 -21.60 -3.78 -2.95
C VAL A 5 -22.54 -2.61 -3.21
N THR A 6 -23.33 -2.64 -4.30
CA THR A 6 -24.31 -1.59 -4.60
C THR A 6 -25.36 -1.47 -3.49
N TRP A 7 -25.88 -2.60 -3.02
CA TRP A 7 -26.81 -2.64 -1.91
C TRP A 7 -26.26 -2.03 -0.64
N PHE A 8 -25.04 -2.43 -0.29
CA PHE A 8 -24.32 -1.94 0.86
C PHE A 8 -24.05 -0.41 0.78
N VAL A 9 -23.57 0.07 -0.36
CA VAL A 9 -23.31 1.51 -0.55
C VAL A 9 -24.59 2.33 -0.49
N TYR A 10 -25.72 1.77 -0.96
CA TYR A 10 -27.02 2.45 -0.93
C TYR A 10 -27.62 2.49 0.49
N PHE A 11 -27.67 1.36 1.18
CA PHE A 11 -28.29 1.23 2.51
C PHE A 11 -27.35 1.53 3.68
N GLY A 12 -26.04 1.51 3.45
CA GLY A 12 -25.01 1.78 4.45
C GLY A 12 -24.58 0.55 5.25
N ILE A 13 -23.67 0.77 6.19
CA ILE A 13 -23.00 -0.27 7.00
C ILE A 13 -23.96 -1.08 7.91
N GLY A 14 -25.15 -0.57 8.17
CA GLY A 14 -26.18 -1.31 8.93
C GLY A 14 -26.55 -2.65 8.33
N THR A 15 -26.34 -2.85 7.03
CA THR A 15 -26.57 -4.12 6.33
C THR A 15 -25.64 -5.24 6.78
N TRP A 16 -24.53 -4.93 7.45
CA TRP A 16 -23.62 -5.95 8.01
C TRP A 16 -24.15 -6.64 9.27
N GLY A 17 -25.17 -6.08 9.90
CA GLY A 17 -25.72 -6.61 11.15
C GLY A 17 -24.80 -6.46 12.35
N SER A 18 -23.78 -5.64 12.27
CA SER A 18 -22.88 -5.34 13.39
C SER A 18 -23.60 -4.47 14.42
N ASN A 19 -23.75 -4.95 15.64
CA ASN A 19 -24.59 -4.32 16.67
C ASN A 19 -23.91 -4.19 18.03
N LYS A 20 -22.59 -4.31 18.10
CA LYS A 20 -21.84 -4.19 19.37
C LYS A 20 -20.59 -3.34 19.21
N THR A 21 -19.70 -3.39 20.18
CA THR A 21 -18.55 -2.52 20.44
C THR A 21 -17.67 -2.23 19.23
N VAL A 22 -17.56 -3.15 18.28
CA VAL A 22 -16.76 -3.02 17.08
C VAL A 22 -17.60 -2.70 15.86
N GLY A 23 -17.23 -1.64 15.13
CA GLY A 23 -17.90 -1.18 13.92
C GLY A 23 -17.36 -1.77 12.62
N TRP A 24 -16.55 -2.83 12.67
CA TRP A 24 -16.03 -3.50 11.48
C TRP A 24 -16.64 -4.88 11.26
N ALA A 25 -16.63 -5.31 10.00
CA ALA A 25 -17.12 -6.60 9.57
C ALA A 25 -16.07 -7.32 8.69
N TRP A 26 -16.53 -8.09 7.72
CA TRP A 26 -15.70 -8.89 6.84
C TRP A 26 -14.75 -8.07 5.96
N ASP A 27 -15.09 -6.87 5.60
CA ASP A 27 -14.30 -5.94 4.81
C ASP A 27 -12.97 -5.58 5.49
N ILE A 28 -12.97 -5.25 6.78
CA ILE A 28 -11.74 -5.01 7.54
C ILE A 28 -10.90 -6.27 7.72
N THR A 29 -11.53 -7.42 7.90
CA THR A 29 -10.82 -8.71 7.91
C THR A 29 -10.07 -8.92 6.59
N ASN A 30 -10.71 -8.65 5.45
CA ASN A 30 -10.07 -8.72 4.14
C ASN A 30 -8.99 -7.64 3.96
N PHE A 31 -9.20 -6.43 4.45
CA PHE A 31 -8.16 -5.39 4.42
C PHE A 31 -6.86 -5.88 5.09
N VAL A 32 -6.96 -6.38 6.33
CA VAL A 32 -5.80 -6.89 7.07
C VAL A 32 -5.15 -8.08 6.39
N TRP A 33 -5.96 -8.99 5.83
CA TRP A 33 -5.47 -10.11 5.04
C TRP A 33 -4.61 -9.66 3.85
N TRP A 34 -5.11 -8.71 3.06
CA TRP A 34 -4.39 -8.21 1.89
C TRP A 34 -3.15 -7.40 2.27
N ILE A 35 -3.20 -6.63 3.34
CA ILE A 35 -2.02 -5.96 3.90
C ILE A 35 -0.97 -6.99 4.30
N GLY A 36 -1.35 -8.09 4.96
CA GLY A 36 -0.43 -9.17 5.32
C GLY A 36 0.24 -9.82 4.11
N ILE A 37 -0.51 -10.09 3.04
CA ILE A 37 0.06 -10.60 1.78
C ILE A 37 1.02 -9.60 1.15
N GLY A 38 0.66 -8.31 1.13
CA GLY A 38 1.53 -7.25 0.62
C GLY A 38 2.83 -7.16 1.41
N HIS A 39 2.75 -7.22 2.73
CA HIS A 39 3.92 -7.22 3.61
C HIS A 39 4.83 -8.44 3.37
N ALA A 40 4.25 -9.62 3.19
CA ALA A 40 5.03 -10.81 2.87
C ALA A 40 5.83 -10.63 1.58
N GLY A 41 5.21 -10.10 0.53
CA GLY A 41 5.90 -9.85 -0.75
C GLY A 41 7.05 -8.84 -0.63
N THR A 42 6.81 -7.71 0.02
CA THR A 42 7.86 -6.70 0.26
C THR A 42 8.98 -7.25 1.14
N LEU A 43 8.64 -7.93 2.24
CA LEU A 43 9.61 -8.45 3.18
C LEU A 43 10.50 -9.52 2.52
N ILE A 44 9.91 -10.44 1.76
CA ILE A 44 10.67 -11.46 1.02
C ILE A 44 11.68 -10.80 0.09
N SER A 45 11.25 -9.85 -0.75
CA SER A 45 12.15 -9.18 -1.68
C SER A 45 13.23 -8.37 -0.97
N ALA A 46 12.87 -7.60 0.08
CA ALA A 46 13.78 -6.75 0.82
C ALA A 46 14.81 -7.57 1.63
N VAL A 47 14.36 -8.54 2.41
CA VAL A 47 15.25 -9.37 3.25
C VAL A 47 16.23 -10.18 2.40
N LEU A 48 15.77 -10.78 1.31
CA LEU A 48 16.66 -11.52 0.42
C LEU A 48 17.70 -10.61 -0.25
N LEU A 49 17.38 -9.35 -0.50
CA LEU A 49 18.34 -8.39 -1.01
C LEU A 49 19.36 -7.99 0.06
N LEU A 50 18.91 -7.69 1.28
CA LEU A 50 19.80 -7.33 2.39
C LEU A 50 20.78 -8.46 2.74
N PHE A 51 20.33 -9.71 2.69
CA PHE A 51 21.18 -10.88 2.87
C PHE A 51 21.92 -11.33 1.61
N ARG A 52 21.83 -10.56 0.50
CA ARG A 52 22.51 -10.83 -0.78
C ARG A 52 22.30 -12.24 -1.32
N GLN A 53 21.06 -12.76 -1.17
CA GLN A 53 20.72 -14.12 -1.63
C GLN A 53 20.65 -14.18 -3.16
N LYS A 54 21.43 -15.05 -3.78
CA LYS A 54 21.48 -15.18 -5.25
C LYS A 54 20.15 -15.64 -5.86
N TRP A 55 19.45 -16.55 -5.21
CA TRP A 55 18.15 -17.07 -5.70
C TRP A 55 17.01 -16.06 -5.65
N ARG A 56 17.22 -14.91 -4.99
CA ARG A 56 16.28 -13.77 -5.01
C ARG A 56 15.86 -13.42 -6.44
N MET A 57 16.79 -13.44 -7.38
CA MET A 57 16.54 -13.06 -8.78
C MET A 57 15.43 -13.88 -9.45
N ALA A 58 15.15 -15.09 -8.95
CA ALA A 58 14.09 -15.95 -9.49
C ALA A 58 12.67 -15.54 -9.03
N ILE A 59 12.54 -14.90 -7.86
CA ILE A 59 11.23 -14.68 -7.24
C ILE A 59 10.91 -13.21 -6.94
N ASN A 60 11.89 -12.31 -6.91
CA ASN A 60 11.68 -10.92 -6.47
C ASN A 60 10.63 -10.18 -7.31
N ARG A 61 10.59 -10.39 -8.63
CA ARG A 61 9.62 -9.73 -9.51
C ARG A 61 8.19 -10.13 -9.19
N SER A 62 7.95 -11.41 -8.97
CA SER A 62 6.61 -11.88 -8.60
C SER A 62 6.23 -11.44 -7.19
N ALA A 63 7.17 -11.43 -6.23
CA ALA A 63 6.94 -10.97 -4.87
C ALA A 63 6.60 -9.46 -4.83
N GLU A 64 7.37 -8.65 -5.54
CA GLU A 64 7.13 -7.21 -5.64
C GLU A 64 5.80 -6.89 -6.34
N ALA A 65 5.47 -7.58 -7.44
CA ALA A 65 4.18 -7.44 -8.11
C ALA A 65 3.02 -7.88 -7.21
N MET A 66 3.17 -8.98 -6.48
CA MET A 66 2.17 -9.45 -5.51
C MET A 66 1.88 -8.36 -4.46
N THR A 67 2.90 -7.67 -3.97
CA THR A 67 2.73 -6.55 -3.04
C THR A 67 1.83 -5.46 -3.62
N ILE A 68 2.06 -5.03 -4.86
CA ILE A 68 1.29 -3.95 -5.49
C ILE A 68 -0.18 -4.36 -5.64
N PHE A 69 -0.45 -5.56 -6.14
CA PHE A 69 -1.83 -6.06 -6.26
C PHE A 69 -2.51 -6.23 -4.91
N ALA A 70 -1.79 -6.69 -3.90
CA ALA A 70 -2.32 -6.83 -2.54
C ALA A 70 -2.68 -5.47 -1.92
N VAL A 71 -1.84 -4.45 -2.09
CA VAL A 71 -2.11 -3.09 -1.62
C VAL A 71 -3.32 -2.48 -2.32
N LEU A 72 -3.48 -2.71 -3.63
CA LEU A 72 -4.67 -2.27 -4.37
C LEU A 72 -5.95 -2.96 -3.85
N CYS A 73 -5.90 -4.26 -3.59
CA CYS A 73 -7.02 -4.98 -2.98
C CYS A 73 -7.34 -4.43 -1.58
N ALA A 74 -6.32 -4.19 -0.75
CA ALA A 74 -6.50 -3.59 0.56
C ALA A 74 -7.18 -2.22 0.48
N ALA A 75 -6.77 -1.35 -0.45
CA ALA A 75 -7.37 -0.04 -0.66
C ALA A 75 -8.87 -0.14 -1.02
N ILE A 76 -9.26 -1.12 -1.84
CA ILE A 76 -10.67 -1.37 -2.17
C ILE A 76 -11.47 -1.70 -0.91
N PHE A 77 -10.96 -2.54 -0.02
CA PHE A 77 -11.66 -2.91 1.20
C PHE A 77 -11.75 -1.77 2.21
N VAL A 78 -10.74 -0.90 2.30
CA VAL A 78 -10.82 0.33 3.10
C VAL A 78 -11.92 1.24 2.56
N THR A 79 -11.96 1.47 1.26
CA THR A 79 -13.01 2.28 0.61
C THR A 79 -14.40 1.71 0.84
N LEU A 80 -14.55 0.39 0.78
CA LEU A 80 -15.83 -0.26 1.10
C LEU A 80 -16.19 -0.12 2.58
N HIS A 81 -15.21 -0.22 3.48
CA HIS A 81 -15.42 -0.14 4.92
C HIS A 81 -16.03 1.19 5.36
N THR A 82 -15.68 2.29 4.73
CA THR A 82 -16.26 3.61 5.05
C THR A 82 -17.76 3.68 4.78
N GLY A 83 -18.30 2.76 4.01
CA GLY A 83 -19.73 2.66 3.68
C GLY A 83 -20.21 3.71 2.69
N ARG A 84 -19.51 4.83 2.61
CA ARG A 84 -19.79 5.95 1.71
C ARG A 84 -18.51 6.40 1.03
N PRO A 85 -18.08 5.74 -0.05
CA PRO A 85 -16.76 5.96 -0.68
C PRO A 85 -16.48 7.43 -1.06
N TRP A 86 -17.51 8.21 -1.35
CA TRP A 86 -17.37 9.64 -1.64
C TRP A 86 -16.98 10.51 -0.44
N LEU A 87 -16.99 9.94 0.78
CA LEU A 87 -16.53 10.60 2.01
C LEU A 87 -15.14 10.14 2.45
N ASP A 88 -14.47 9.28 1.69
CA ASP A 88 -13.14 8.73 2.03
C ASP A 88 -12.08 9.82 2.20
N TYR A 89 -12.26 10.97 1.54
CA TYR A 89 -11.36 12.10 1.73
C TYR A 89 -11.30 12.60 3.18
N MET A 90 -12.33 12.34 3.99
CA MET A 90 -12.37 12.70 5.40
C MET A 90 -11.41 11.88 6.27
N LEU A 91 -10.86 10.78 5.77
CA LEU A 91 -9.82 10.02 6.45
C LEU A 91 -8.48 10.78 6.49
N PHE A 92 -8.29 11.74 5.59
CA PHE A 92 -7.09 12.57 5.57
C PHE A 92 -7.24 13.76 6.52
N PRO A 93 -6.14 14.20 7.17
CA PRO A 93 -6.16 15.34 8.09
C PRO A 93 -6.25 16.67 7.33
N LEU A 94 -7.26 16.81 6.49
CA LEU A 94 -7.51 18.03 5.74
C LEU A 94 -8.23 19.06 6.62
N PRO A 95 -8.04 20.36 6.36
CA PRO A 95 -8.86 21.39 6.97
C PRO A 95 -10.33 21.06 6.71
N ASN A 96 -11.10 20.87 7.78
CA ASN A 96 -12.50 20.49 7.62
C ASN A 96 -13.42 21.72 7.67
N GLN A 97 -14.63 21.54 7.14
CA GLN A 97 -15.67 22.56 7.11
C GLN A 97 -16.56 22.53 8.38
N PHE A 98 -16.22 21.66 9.34
CA PHE A 98 -17.05 21.39 10.51
C PHE A 98 -16.66 22.25 11.72
N GLY A 99 -16.28 23.49 11.51
CA GLY A 99 -16.02 24.45 12.55
C GLY A 99 -14.70 24.23 13.30
N SER A 100 -14.75 24.09 14.62
CA SER A 100 -13.57 24.00 15.49
C SER A 100 -12.99 22.59 15.64
N LEU A 101 -13.45 21.63 14.87
CA LEU A 101 -12.90 20.26 14.91
C LEU A 101 -11.52 20.20 14.23
N TRP A 102 -10.55 19.73 14.97
CA TRP A 102 -9.19 19.54 14.48
C TRP A 102 -8.87 18.04 14.34
N PRO A 103 -7.99 17.66 13.41
CA PRO A 103 -7.54 16.28 13.29
C PRO A 103 -6.93 15.79 14.62
N ASN A 104 -7.36 14.62 15.07
CA ASN A 104 -6.85 14.01 16.28
C ASN A 104 -5.57 13.22 15.99
N PHE A 105 -4.42 13.85 16.13
CA PHE A 105 -3.12 13.22 15.88
C PHE A 105 -2.76 12.11 16.89
N ASN A 106 -3.52 11.92 17.96
CA ASN A 106 -3.37 10.79 18.88
C ASN A 106 -4.21 9.56 18.46
N SER A 107 -4.97 9.65 17.38
CA SER A 107 -5.80 8.53 16.90
C SER A 107 -4.99 7.57 16.04
N PRO A 108 -5.00 6.25 16.33
CA PRO A 108 -4.41 5.23 15.45
C PRO A 108 -5.02 5.22 14.05
N LEU A 109 -6.29 5.56 13.90
CA LEU A 109 -6.96 5.65 12.61
C LEU A 109 -6.28 6.69 11.69
N LEU A 110 -5.87 7.83 12.24
CA LEU A 110 -5.11 8.83 11.51
C LEU A 110 -3.71 8.32 11.14
N TRP A 111 -3.06 7.59 12.05
CA TRP A 111 -1.75 7.00 11.78
C TRP A 111 -1.80 5.95 10.69
N ASP A 112 -2.88 5.16 10.59
CA ASP A 112 -3.09 4.18 9.53
C ASP A 112 -3.08 4.81 8.15
N VAL A 113 -3.70 5.97 7.98
CA VAL A 113 -3.70 6.70 6.70
C VAL A 113 -2.27 7.01 6.25
N PHE A 114 -1.43 7.53 7.15
CA PHE A 114 -0.02 7.81 6.85
C PHE A 114 0.79 6.53 6.65
N ALA A 115 0.58 5.53 7.49
CA ALA A 115 1.31 4.27 7.43
C ALA A 115 1.03 3.52 6.11
N VAL A 116 -0.23 3.35 5.76
CA VAL A 116 -0.64 2.64 4.53
C VAL A 116 -0.23 3.40 3.28
N SER A 117 -0.40 4.73 3.25
CA SER A 117 0.02 5.55 2.10
C SER A 117 1.54 5.56 1.92
N THR A 118 2.30 5.67 3.01
CA THR A 118 3.76 5.57 2.96
C THR A 118 4.20 4.19 2.49
N TYR A 119 3.59 3.13 3.01
CA TYR A 119 3.87 1.76 2.59
C TYR A 119 3.57 1.55 1.10
N ALA A 120 2.41 2.00 0.63
CA ALA A 120 2.05 1.94 -0.78
C ALA A 120 3.07 2.67 -1.66
N THR A 121 3.45 3.88 -1.27
CA THR A 121 4.42 4.70 -2.00
C THR A 121 5.79 4.02 -2.08
N VAL A 122 6.33 3.56 -0.96
CA VAL A 122 7.63 2.88 -0.91
C VAL A 122 7.60 1.59 -1.73
N SER A 123 6.52 0.82 -1.64
CA SER A 123 6.36 -0.42 -2.40
C SER A 123 6.29 -0.17 -3.91
N ILE A 124 5.56 0.86 -4.35
CA ILE A 124 5.49 1.25 -5.77
C ILE A 124 6.88 1.70 -6.26
N VAL A 125 7.56 2.52 -5.49
CA VAL A 125 8.91 2.99 -5.86
C VAL A 125 9.90 1.82 -5.93
N PHE A 126 9.86 0.91 -4.97
CA PHE A 126 10.73 -0.26 -4.95
C PHE A 126 10.48 -1.18 -6.16
N TRP A 127 9.23 -1.49 -6.45
CA TRP A 127 8.82 -2.24 -7.62
C TRP A 127 9.22 -1.53 -8.93
N TYR A 128 8.94 -0.23 -9.04
CA TYR A 128 9.25 0.56 -10.23
C TYR A 128 10.76 0.61 -10.52
N ILE A 129 11.58 0.85 -9.52
CA ILE A 129 13.05 0.85 -9.68
C ILE A 129 13.52 -0.51 -10.17
N GLY A 130 12.96 -1.58 -9.62
CA GLY A 130 13.22 -2.92 -10.10
C GLY A 130 12.91 -3.11 -11.59
N LEU A 131 11.90 -2.44 -12.14
CA LEU A 131 11.46 -2.56 -13.55
C LEU A 131 12.26 -1.67 -14.54
N ILE A 132 13.06 -0.73 -14.06
CA ILE A 132 13.79 0.21 -14.94
C ILE A 132 14.64 -0.52 -15.99
N PRO A 133 15.46 -1.54 -15.66
CA PRO A 133 16.21 -2.30 -16.66
C PRO A 133 15.31 -3.03 -17.65
N ASP A 134 14.14 -3.52 -17.19
CA ASP A 134 13.19 -4.25 -18.01
C ASP A 134 12.52 -3.30 -19.02
N PHE A 135 12.13 -2.09 -18.57
CA PHE A 135 11.61 -1.05 -19.48
C PHE A 135 12.63 -0.64 -20.54
N ALA A 136 13.90 -0.56 -20.19
CA ALA A 136 14.97 -0.28 -21.15
C ALA A 136 15.08 -1.40 -22.19
N MET A 137 14.98 -2.66 -21.77
CA MET A 137 15.02 -3.79 -22.70
C MET A 137 13.82 -3.78 -23.66
N VAL A 138 12.63 -3.44 -23.18
CA VAL A 138 11.44 -3.30 -24.03
C VAL A 138 11.58 -2.12 -24.99
N ARG A 139 12.11 -0.98 -24.51
CA ARG A 139 12.44 0.19 -25.34
C ARG A 139 13.34 -0.18 -26.53
N ASP A 140 14.40 -0.92 -26.25
CA ASP A 140 15.43 -1.24 -27.24
C ASP A 140 14.90 -2.25 -28.31
N ARG A 141 13.90 -3.05 -27.94
CA ARG A 141 13.20 -4.00 -28.84
C ARG A 141 11.96 -3.42 -29.50
N ALA A 142 11.52 -2.23 -29.10
CA ALA A 142 10.27 -1.65 -29.61
C ALA A 142 10.40 -1.22 -31.07
N ILE A 143 9.50 -1.73 -31.93
CA ILE A 143 9.42 -1.40 -33.36
C ILE A 143 8.65 -0.09 -33.54
N LYS A 144 7.54 0.10 -32.81
CA LYS A 144 6.69 1.29 -32.94
C LYS A 144 7.33 2.50 -32.23
N PRO A 145 7.47 3.66 -32.89
CA PRO A 145 8.07 4.85 -32.32
C PRO A 145 7.38 5.35 -31.04
N SER A 146 6.04 5.21 -30.97
CA SER A 146 5.26 5.57 -29.78
C SER A 146 5.65 4.74 -28.56
N TYR A 147 5.79 3.43 -28.70
CA TYR A 147 6.26 2.57 -27.61
C TYR A 147 7.70 2.88 -27.21
N LYS A 148 8.57 3.08 -28.19
CA LYS A 148 9.97 3.46 -27.94
C LYS A 148 10.05 4.73 -27.11
N LYS A 149 9.25 5.75 -27.43
CA LYS A 149 9.19 7.02 -26.69
C LYS A 149 8.65 6.82 -25.27
N ALA A 150 7.57 6.06 -25.11
CA ALA A 150 6.98 5.79 -23.79
C ALA A 150 7.96 5.02 -22.87
N TYR A 151 8.56 3.95 -23.37
CA TYR A 151 9.52 3.18 -22.58
C TYR A 151 10.87 3.90 -22.38
N SER A 152 11.23 4.84 -23.25
CA SER A 152 12.36 5.73 -23.02
C SER A 152 12.14 6.63 -21.80
N LEU A 153 10.93 7.15 -21.64
CA LEU A 153 10.55 7.92 -20.46
C LEU A 153 10.57 7.04 -19.20
N LEU A 154 9.92 5.86 -19.25
CA LEU A 154 9.82 4.94 -18.12
C LEU A 154 11.17 4.36 -17.68
N SER A 155 12.13 4.23 -18.57
CA SER A 155 13.47 3.72 -18.26
C SER A 155 14.45 4.75 -17.72
N PHE A 156 14.04 6.02 -17.56
CA PHE A 156 14.89 7.12 -17.06
C PHE A 156 16.27 7.18 -17.71
N GLY A 157 16.37 6.93 -19.02
CA GLY A 157 17.65 6.96 -19.74
C GLY A 157 18.59 5.80 -19.39
N TRP A 158 18.08 4.70 -18.84
CA TRP A 158 18.88 3.52 -18.53
C TRP A 158 19.64 3.02 -19.77
N GLY A 159 20.96 2.98 -19.68
CA GLY A 159 21.85 2.53 -20.77
C GLY A 159 22.62 1.26 -20.44
N GLY A 160 22.37 0.60 -19.32
CA GLY A 160 23.02 -0.68 -18.95
C GLY A 160 24.52 -0.58 -18.63
N SER A 161 25.07 0.61 -18.43
CA SER A 161 26.48 0.79 -18.06
C SER A 161 26.77 0.25 -16.65
N ALA A 162 28.04 -0.09 -16.37
CA ALA A 162 28.46 -0.52 -15.04
C ALA A 162 28.08 0.50 -13.96
N ARG A 163 28.16 1.80 -14.27
CA ARG A 163 27.75 2.89 -13.36
C ARG A 163 26.23 2.86 -13.07
N HIS A 164 25.41 2.53 -14.06
CA HIS A 164 23.97 2.38 -13.86
C HIS A 164 23.65 1.19 -12.95
N TRP A 165 24.33 0.07 -13.15
CA TRP A 165 24.16 -1.11 -12.30
C TRP A 165 24.57 -0.88 -10.85
N LEU A 166 25.69 -0.20 -10.61
CA LEU A 166 26.14 0.16 -9.26
C LEU A 166 25.10 1.04 -8.55
N ARG A 167 24.64 2.09 -9.21
CA ARG A 167 23.59 2.97 -8.65
C ARG A 167 22.28 2.25 -8.41
N PHE A 168 21.91 1.36 -9.29
CA PHE A 168 20.70 0.53 -9.13
C PHE A 168 20.81 -0.35 -7.88
N GLU A 169 21.94 -0.98 -7.66
CA GLU A 169 22.19 -1.80 -6.48
C GLU A 169 22.14 -0.95 -5.20
N GLU A 170 22.81 0.18 -5.17
CA GLU A 170 22.80 1.11 -4.04
C GLU A 170 21.39 1.56 -3.67
N VAL A 171 20.63 2.06 -4.65
CA VAL A 171 19.24 2.51 -4.43
C VAL A 171 18.35 1.37 -3.98
N SER A 172 18.48 0.20 -4.59
CA SER A 172 17.71 -0.98 -4.19
C SER A 172 18.01 -1.41 -2.76
N LEU A 173 19.28 -1.36 -2.32
CA LEU A 173 19.67 -1.68 -0.94
C LEU A 173 19.10 -0.67 0.06
N VAL A 174 19.16 0.62 -0.26
CA VAL A 174 18.56 1.67 0.60
C VAL A 174 17.05 1.45 0.74
N LEU A 175 16.36 1.21 -0.36
CA LEU A 175 14.91 0.95 -0.33
C LEU A 175 14.57 -0.34 0.44
N ALA A 176 15.33 -1.39 0.29
CA ALA A 176 15.14 -2.62 1.07
C ALA A 176 15.35 -2.37 2.57
N GLY A 177 16.37 -1.58 2.92
CA GLY A 177 16.63 -1.18 4.30
C GLY A 177 15.51 -0.34 4.90
N LEU A 178 14.88 0.54 4.11
CA LEU A 178 13.74 1.34 4.53
C LEU A 178 12.44 0.54 4.59
N SER A 179 12.23 -0.38 3.64
CA SER A 179 11.01 -1.18 3.55
C SER A 179 10.86 -2.16 4.72
N THR A 180 11.97 -2.70 5.22
CA THR A 180 11.93 -3.71 6.29
C THR A 180 11.32 -3.18 7.59
N PRO A 181 11.83 -2.08 8.22
CA PRO A 181 11.21 -1.53 9.42
C PRO A 181 9.82 -0.95 9.14
N LEU A 182 9.57 -0.43 7.93
CA LEU A 182 8.27 0.10 7.54
C LEU A 182 7.18 -0.97 7.59
N VAL A 183 7.44 -2.19 7.12
CA VAL A 183 6.50 -3.32 7.20
C VAL A 183 6.09 -3.59 8.65
N PHE A 184 7.05 -3.64 9.58
CA PHE A 184 6.76 -3.85 11.00
C PHE A 184 5.99 -2.67 11.61
N SER A 185 6.34 -1.45 11.25
CA SER A 185 5.68 -0.22 11.72
C SER A 185 4.21 -0.19 11.31
N VAL A 186 3.90 -0.49 10.04
CA VAL A 186 2.52 -0.52 9.53
C VAL A 186 1.70 -1.59 10.25
N HIS A 187 2.25 -2.78 10.46
CA HIS A 187 1.57 -3.84 11.22
C HIS A 187 1.26 -3.41 12.65
N SER A 188 2.19 -2.75 13.31
CA SER A 188 2.00 -2.25 14.67
C SER A 188 0.89 -1.20 14.74
N ILE A 189 0.86 -0.26 13.80
CA ILE A 189 -0.13 0.81 13.75
C ILE A 189 -1.53 0.24 13.50
N VAL A 190 -1.69 -0.64 12.53
CA VAL A 190 -2.96 -1.34 12.27
C VAL A 190 -3.42 -2.12 13.50
N SER A 191 -2.50 -2.78 14.20
CA SER A 191 -2.82 -3.50 15.45
C SER A 191 -3.28 -2.56 16.56
N PHE A 192 -2.72 -1.36 16.67
CA PHE A 192 -3.17 -0.36 17.64
C PHE A 192 -4.59 0.12 17.35
N ASP A 193 -4.97 0.29 16.09
CA ASP A 193 -6.33 0.67 15.73
C ASP A 193 -7.35 -0.36 16.23
N PHE A 194 -7.07 -1.64 16.04
CA PHE A 194 -7.93 -2.71 16.57
C PHE A 194 -7.92 -2.80 18.09
N ALA A 195 -6.75 -2.71 18.70
CA ALA A 195 -6.62 -2.79 20.16
C ALA A 195 -7.37 -1.65 20.87
N THR A 196 -7.30 -0.43 20.35
CA THR A 196 -7.99 0.72 20.94
C THR A 196 -9.49 0.67 20.72
N SER A 197 -9.96 0.11 19.61
CA SER A 197 -11.39 0.02 19.29
C SER A 197 -12.20 -0.86 20.25
N VAL A 198 -11.56 -1.79 20.96
CA VAL A 198 -12.22 -2.66 21.95
C VAL A 198 -12.18 -2.13 23.38
N VAL A 199 -11.48 -1.02 23.61
CA VAL A 199 -11.41 -0.39 24.95
C VAL A 199 -12.73 0.33 25.23
N PRO A 200 -13.43 0.02 26.33
CA PRO A 200 -14.67 0.71 26.70
C PRO A 200 -14.46 2.23 26.80
N GLY A 201 -15.34 2.99 26.15
CA GLY A 201 -15.28 4.46 26.13
C GLY A 201 -14.27 5.06 25.17
N TRP A 202 -13.47 4.25 24.44
CA TRP A 202 -12.61 4.72 23.37
C TRP A 202 -13.36 4.70 22.03
N HIS A 203 -13.26 5.80 21.32
CA HIS A 203 -13.77 5.90 19.96
C HIS A 203 -12.64 6.26 19.02
N THR A 204 -12.32 5.38 18.10
CA THR A 204 -11.35 5.65 17.03
C THR A 204 -11.96 6.67 16.07
N THR A 205 -11.37 7.86 16.03
CA THR A 205 -11.82 8.96 15.18
C THR A 205 -10.63 9.78 14.72
N ILE A 206 -10.77 10.41 13.56
CA ILE A 206 -9.79 11.35 13.03
C ILE A 206 -10.00 12.78 13.53
N PHE A 207 -11.08 13.06 14.24
CA PHE A 207 -11.43 14.39 14.77
C PHE A 207 -11.51 14.39 16.29
#